data_a6f727743990d26092c964e799c3f28c
#
_entry.id   a6f727743990d26092c964e799c3f28c
#
_cell.length_a   1.000
_cell.length_b   1.000
_cell.length_c   1.000
_cell.angle_alpha   90.00
_cell.angle_beta   90.00
_cell.angle_gamma   90.00
#
_symmetry.space_group_name_H-M   'P 1'
#
loop_
_entity.id
_entity.type
_entity.pdbx_description
1 polymer ?
#
loop_
_entity_poly.entity_id
_entity_poly.type
_entity_poly.pdbx_seq_one_letter_code
_entity_poly.pdbx_strand_id
1 'polypeptide(L)'
;MNPNRNVKLSAGLGLLIFVLLVGFIPGALATQTTQTPDWFYHDIVDVNFVMQHIQVPMPEDVMIIDARPFKPKYVKGHIPMAVSIPNTQFDKMTDMLPQDKNALLIYYCGGLKCKLSHKSAKKAAALGYTNVKVFAEGYPTYMKVAGNYPEVSVEWVKKQIDNNIDMVLVDSRPKRKKFDKGHIPTAVSLPDMYFDKEKRKLPTDKNKLLVFYCGGFKCKLSHKSAKKAIALGHTNVKVFSAGYPAWKASVGGGAVAQTAAARVKPGAEEGSIDIEFFKATVNNSPEVLHLIDVRDADEYATGSLKSAINIPVDDLESKIATLPANKPIVFICGTGARSGESFYMVQDLRPEMKNVYYLDAEMTIKKDGSFTLTRPAS
;
A
#
# COMPACT_ATOMS: atom_id res chain seq x y z
N MET A 1 -23.23 -64.42 -49.55
CA MET A 1 -24.47 -64.61 -50.33
C MET A 1 -25.08 -63.27 -50.63
N ASN A 2 -24.93 -62.80 -51.86
CA ASN A 2 -25.74 -61.81 -52.56
C ASN A 2 -27.14 -62.33 -52.73
N PRO A 3 -28.24 -61.63 -53.07
CA PRO A 3 -28.29 -60.54 -54.05
C PRO A 3 -29.34 -59.46 -53.86
N ASN A 4 -29.08 -58.31 -54.54
CA ASN A 4 -29.90 -57.55 -55.49
C ASN A 4 -31.43 -57.30 -55.25
N ARG A 5 -31.86 -56.02 -55.36
CA ARG A 5 -32.62 -55.53 -56.57
C ARG A 5 -33.11 -54.08 -56.35
N ASN A 6 -32.64 -53.20 -57.25
CA ASN A 6 -33.34 -52.43 -58.28
C ASN A 6 -34.42 -51.42 -57.85
N VAL A 7 -34.12 -50.17 -58.05
CA VAL A 7 -34.60 -49.18 -59.03
C VAL A 7 -36.09 -48.80 -59.00
N LYS A 8 -36.42 -47.54 -58.78
CA LYS A 8 -37.24 -46.75 -59.69
C LYS A 8 -37.04 -45.25 -59.55
N LEU A 9 -36.76 -44.60 -60.65
CA LEU A 9 -36.84 -43.15 -60.88
C LEU A 9 -38.28 -42.63 -60.73
N SER A 10 -38.43 -41.43 -60.19
CA SER A 10 -39.49 -40.53 -60.66
C SER A 10 -39.02 -39.05 -60.46
N ALA A 11 -39.32 -38.29 -61.47
CA ALA A 11 -38.83 -36.93 -61.78
C ALA A 11 -39.52 -35.85 -60.96
N GLY A 12 -38.79 -34.76 -60.74
CA GLY A 12 -39.31 -33.45 -60.95
C GLY A 12 -39.86 -32.69 -59.76
N LEU A 13 -39.14 -31.75 -59.25
CA LEU A 13 -39.64 -30.38 -59.11
C LEU A 13 -38.47 -29.46 -58.71
N GLY A 14 -38.20 -28.48 -59.57
CA GLY A 14 -37.14 -27.52 -59.34
C GLY A 14 -37.48 -26.60 -58.13
N LEU A 15 -36.54 -26.50 -57.21
CA LEU A 15 -36.60 -25.48 -56.18
C LEU A 15 -35.42 -24.53 -56.35
N LEU A 16 -35.75 -23.32 -56.80
CA LEU A 16 -34.82 -22.20 -56.85
C LEU A 16 -34.27 -21.94 -55.44
N ILE A 17 -33.00 -22.31 -55.21
CA ILE A 17 -32.27 -21.87 -54.02
C ILE A 17 -31.75 -20.47 -54.25
N PHE A 18 -32.40 -19.49 -53.56
CA PHE A 18 -31.85 -18.15 -53.42
C PHE A 18 -30.66 -18.18 -52.47
N VAL A 19 -29.45 -18.13 -52.98
CA VAL A 19 -28.24 -18.01 -52.16
C VAL A 19 -28.17 -16.55 -51.71
N LEU A 20 -28.62 -16.30 -50.49
CA LEU A 20 -28.32 -15.05 -49.76
C LEU A 20 -26.84 -15.02 -49.45
N LEU A 21 -26.05 -14.31 -50.23
CA LEU A 21 -24.68 -13.94 -49.89
C LEU A 21 -24.76 -12.98 -48.69
N VAL A 22 -24.67 -13.53 -47.48
CA VAL A 22 -24.39 -12.74 -46.27
C VAL A 22 -22.93 -12.31 -46.39
N GLY A 23 -22.71 -11.09 -46.82
CA GLY A 23 -21.40 -10.47 -46.81
C GLY A 23 -20.86 -10.44 -45.36
N PHE A 24 -19.87 -11.25 -45.08
CA PHE A 24 -19.07 -11.14 -43.86
C PHE A 24 -18.28 -9.83 -43.96
N ILE A 25 -18.77 -8.79 -43.26
CA ILE A 25 -17.95 -7.60 -42.98
C ILE A 25 -17.00 -8.01 -41.88
N PRO A 26 -15.68 -8.09 -42.11
CA PRO A 26 -14.75 -8.30 -41.00
C PRO A 26 -14.86 -7.07 -40.11
N GLY A 27 -15.56 -7.21 -38.99
CA GLY A 27 -15.53 -6.22 -37.93
C GLY A 27 -14.07 -6.04 -37.48
N ALA A 28 -13.49 -4.90 -37.85
CA ALA A 28 -12.20 -4.50 -37.28
C ALA A 28 -12.39 -4.45 -35.75
N LEU A 29 -11.84 -5.44 -35.08
CA LEU A 29 -11.59 -5.36 -33.65
C LEU A 29 -10.66 -4.17 -33.46
N ALA A 30 -11.24 -3.01 -33.13
CA ALA A 30 -10.51 -1.87 -32.67
C ALA A 30 -9.78 -2.31 -31.39
N THR A 31 -8.52 -2.64 -31.52
CA THR A 31 -7.58 -2.77 -30.41
C THR A 31 -7.59 -1.41 -29.74
N GLN A 32 -8.33 -1.26 -28.66
CA GLN A 32 -8.18 -0.11 -27.78
C GLN A 32 -6.75 -0.17 -27.23
N THR A 33 -5.85 0.54 -27.89
CA THR A 33 -4.57 0.91 -27.30
C THR A 33 -4.91 1.80 -26.12
N THR A 34 -4.92 1.22 -24.92
CA THR A 34 -4.98 1.99 -23.69
C THR A 34 -3.72 2.84 -23.65
N GLN A 35 -3.85 4.10 -24.07
CA GLN A 35 -2.75 5.05 -24.03
C GLN A 35 -2.28 5.15 -22.57
N THR A 36 -1.01 4.83 -22.35
CA THR A 36 -0.39 4.98 -21.02
C THR A 36 -0.52 6.45 -20.61
N PRO A 37 -1.07 6.78 -19.44
CA PRO A 37 -1.24 8.16 -19.02
C PRO A 37 0.10 8.92 -18.99
N ASP A 38 0.12 10.19 -19.38
CA ASP A 38 1.34 11.03 -19.47
C ASP A 38 2.11 11.14 -18.16
N TRP A 39 1.44 10.95 -17.03
CA TRP A 39 2.08 10.96 -15.72
C TRP A 39 2.82 9.67 -15.38
N PHE A 40 2.61 8.57 -16.12
CA PHE A 40 3.36 7.33 -15.92
C PHE A 40 4.86 7.56 -16.15
N TYR A 41 5.67 6.89 -15.36
CA TYR A 41 7.10 6.77 -15.64
C TYR A 41 7.29 5.70 -16.72
N HIS A 42 8.26 5.88 -17.60
CA HIS A 42 8.40 5.04 -18.81
C HIS A 42 8.91 3.62 -18.53
N ASP A 43 9.61 3.41 -17.41
CA ASP A 43 10.25 2.12 -17.10
C ASP A 43 9.50 1.42 -15.94
N ILE A 44 8.54 0.58 -16.33
CA ILE A 44 7.65 -0.13 -15.41
C ILE A 44 8.12 -1.56 -15.25
N VAL A 45 8.11 -2.04 -14.01
CA VAL A 45 8.43 -3.42 -13.65
C VAL A 45 7.27 -4.09 -12.94
N ASP A 46 7.23 -5.42 -13.01
CA ASP A 46 6.23 -6.25 -12.36
C ASP A 46 6.65 -6.69 -10.93
N VAL A 47 5.77 -7.40 -10.25
CA VAL A 47 6.01 -7.91 -8.91
C VAL A 47 7.16 -8.92 -8.86
N ASN A 48 7.35 -9.72 -9.93
CA ASN A 48 8.41 -10.73 -9.96
C ASN A 48 9.79 -10.05 -9.99
N PHE A 49 9.92 -8.99 -10.79
CA PHE A 49 11.13 -8.19 -10.82
C PHE A 49 11.46 -7.65 -9.41
N VAL A 50 10.48 -7.07 -8.71
CA VAL A 50 10.69 -6.57 -7.34
C VAL A 50 11.10 -7.69 -6.39
N MET A 51 10.42 -8.84 -6.43
CA MET A 51 10.71 -9.97 -5.54
C MET A 51 12.12 -10.53 -5.73
N GLN A 52 12.66 -10.54 -6.96
CA GLN A 52 14.03 -10.96 -7.25
C GLN A 52 15.09 -10.04 -6.64
N HIS A 53 14.73 -8.76 -6.41
CA HIS A 53 15.63 -7.76 -5.84
C HIS A 53 15.49 -7.59 -4.32
N ILE A 54 14.53 -8.29 -3.67
CA ILE A 54 14.45 -8.29 -2.20
C ILE A 54 15.52 -9.21 -1.62
N GLN A 55 16.58 -8.63 -1.10
CA GLN A 55 17.70 -9.33 -0.46
C GLN A 55 17.91 -8.83 0.97
N VAL A 56 18.42 -9.70 1.85
CA VAL A 56 18.74 -9.36 3.25
C VAL A 56 20.18 -9.80 3.56
N PRO A 57 21.09 -8.86 3.78
CA PRO A 57 20.94 -7.41 3.63
C PRO A 57 20.70 -7.01 2.17
N MET A 58 20.13 -5.82 1.96
CA MET A 58 20.01 -5.22 0.63
C MET A 58 21.40 -4.91 0.07
N PRO A 59 21.68 -5.19 -1.22
CA PRO A 59 22.89 -4.75 -1.89
C PRO A 59 22.99 -3.21 -1.92
N GLU A 60 24.21 -2.67 -1.91
CA GLU A 60 24.43 -1.21 -1.89
C GLU A 60 24.02 -0.51 -3.20
N ASP A 61 24.02 -1.26 -4.30
CA ASP A 61 23.66 -0.81 -5.65
C ASP A 61 22.15 -0.98 -5.97
N VAL A 62 21.33 -1.43 -5.01
CA VAL A 62 19.88 -1.60 -5.15
C VAL A 62 19.14 -0.92 -4.01
N MET A 63 18.13 -0.13 -4.35
CA MET A 63 17.23 0.46 -3.35
C MET A 63 15.77 0.31 -3.78
N ILE A 64 14.96 -0.33 -2.94
CA ILE A 64 13.51 -0.37 -3.08
C ILE A 64 12.94 0.78 -2.24
N ILE A 65 12.13 1.65 -2.85
CA ILE A 65 11.69 2.91 -2.26
C ILE A 65 10.18 2.96 -2.18
N ASP A 66 9.68 3.09 -0.95
CA ASP A 66 8.27 3.34 -0.70
C ASP A 66 7.99 4.85 -0.78
N ALA A 67 7.30 5.27 -1.84
CA ALA A 67 6.92 6.66 -2.04
C ALA A 67 5.61 7.04 -1.32
N ARG A 68 5.00 6.09 -0.59
CA ARG A 68 3.78 6.32 0.20
C ARG A 68 4.11 7.13 1.46
N PRO A 69 3.11 7.81 2.04
CA PRO A 69 3.27 8.51 3.32
C PRO A 69 3.80 7.59 4.43
N PHE A 70 4.71 8.12 5.25
CA PHE A 70 5.39 7.35 6.30
C PHE A 70 4.42 6.80 7.36
N LYS A 71 3.79 7.70 8.16
CA LYS A 71 2.94 7.31 9.30
C LYS A 71 1.72 6.48 8.90
N PRO A 72 0.89 6.89 7.89
CA PRO A 72 -0.34 6.16 7.58
C PRO A 72 -0.14 4.87 6.79
N LYS A 73 0.98 4.71 6.08
CA LYS A 73 1.18 3.56 5.18
C LYS A 73 2.45 2.76 5.48
N TYR A 74 3.64 3.38 5.36
CA TYR A 74 4.91 2.65 5.53
C TYR A 74 5.03 1.99 6.89
N VAL A 75 4.76 2.72 7.97
CA VAL A 75 4.84 2.25 9.37
C VAL A 75 4.06 0.96 9.57
N LYS A 76 2.86 0.85 8.99
CA LYS A 76 1.92 -0.27 9.18
C LYS A 76 2.26 -1.49 8.33
N GLY A 77 2.97 -1.29 7.22
CA GLY A 77 3.40 -2.37 6.35
C GLY A 77 4.00 -1.88 5.04
N HIS A 78 5.18 -2.38 4.72
CA HIS A 78 5.91 -2.08 3.50
C HIS A 78 6.58 -3.33 2.92
N ILE A 79 7.05 -3.25 1.70
CA ILE A 79 7.82 -4.33 1.05
C ILE A 79 9.12 -4.54 1.83
N PRO A 80 9.52 -5.78 2.11
CA PRO A 80 10.75 -6.08 2.85
C PRO A 80 11.96 -5.31 2.35
N MET A 81 12.71 -4.72 3.27
CA MET A 81 13.93 -3.93 3.03
C MET A 81 13.69 -2.62 2.26
N ALA A 82 12.44 -2.24 1.97
CA ALA A 82 12.17 -0.95 1.35
C ALA A 82 12.51 0.21 2.30
N VAL A 83 13.03 1.29 1.72
CA VAL A 83 13.31 2.56 2.41
C VAL A 83 12.14 3.50 2.19
N SER A 84 11.69 4.19 3.24
CA SER A 84 10.65 5.20 3.10
C SER A 84 11.23 6.52 2.64
N ILE A 85 10.86 6.94 1.43
CA ILE A 85 11.08 8.30 0.92
C ILE A 85 9.74 8.77 0.35
N PRO A 86 8.82 9.29 1.19
CA PRO A 86 7.54 9.79 0.74
C PRO A 86 7.71 10.85 -0.35
N ASN A 87 6.87 10.80 -1.39
CA ASN A 87 6.99 11.72 -2.53
C ASN A 87 7.01 13.20 -2.10
N THR A 88 6.21 13.57 -1.12
CA THR A 88 6.13 14.94 -0.59
C THR A 88 7.37 15.36 0.20
N GLN A 89 8.15 14.41 0.70
CA GLN A 89 9.40 14.64 1.41
C GLN A 89 10.64 14.36 0.54
N PHE A 90 10.45 13.97 -0.71
CA PHE A 90 11.52 13.51 -1.60
C PHE A 90 12.69 14.51 -1.64
N ASP A 91 12.40 15.79 -1.88
CA ASP A 91 13.41 16.83 -2.06
C ASP A 91 14.21 17.12 -0.77
N LYS A 92 13.63 16.78 0.39
CA LYS A 92 14.27 16.89 1.72
C LYS A 92 15.06 15.63 2.13
N MET A 93 14.94 14.53 1.35
CA MET A 93 15.50 13.20 1.68
C MET A 93 16.41 12.65 0.57
N THR A 94 16.88 13.50 -0.33
CA THR A 94 17.75 13.10 -1.46
C THR A 94 19.12 12.56 -1.03
N ASP A 95 19.57 12.90 0.16
CA ASP A 95 20.78 12.39 0.81
C ASP A 95 20.67 10.90 1.20
N MET A 96 19.45 10.36 1.29
CA MET A 96 19.20 8.93 1.51
C MET A 96 19.42 8.09 0.24
N LEU A 97 19.42 8.70 -0.94
CA LEU A 97 19.62 7.99 -2.21
C LEU A 97 21.09 7.59 -2.35
N PRO A 98 21.39 6.46 -3.04
CA PRO A 98 22.76 6.04 -3.30
C PRO A 98 23.57 7.12 -3.99
N GLN A 99 24.86 7.22 -3.66
CA GLN A 99 25.76 8.17 -4.35
C GLN A 99 26.00 7.77 -5.81
N ASP A 100 26.05 6.46 -6.08
CA ASP A 100 26.15 5.94 -7.45
C ASP A 100 24.84 6.20 -8.20
N LYS A 101 24.92 7.01 -9.25
CA LYS A 101 23.77 7.34 -10.11
C LYS A 101 23.32 6.19 -11.02
N ASN A 102 24.09 5.12 -11.11
CA ASN A 102 23.72 3.90 -11.83
C ASN A 102 23.06 2.85 -10.93
N ALA A 103 22.99 3.09 -9.61
CA ALA A 103 22.28 2.20 -8.70
C ALA A 103 20.83 1.99 -9.13
N LEU A 104 20.34 0.77 -8.97
CA LEU A 104 18.97 0.41 -9.29
C LEU A 104 18.01 0.98 -8.23
N LEU A 105 17.16 1.91 -8.63
CA LEU A 105 16.11 2.49 -7.79
C LEU A 105 14.75 1.95 -8.22
N ILE A 106 14.05 1.22 -7.34
CA ILE A 106 12.73 0.67 -7.61
C ILE A 106 11.71 1.40 -6.74
N TYR A 107 10.95 2.31 -7.34
CA TYR A 107 9.90 3.07 -6.65
C TYR A 107 8.56 2.33 -6.69
N TYR A 108 7.84 2.29 -5.57
CA TYR A 108 6.47 1.81 -5.53
C TYR A 108 5.57 2.71 -4.68
N CYS A 109 4.24 2.56 -4.85
CA CYS A 109 3.26 3.23 -4.01
C CYS A 109 1.99 2.38 -3.80
N GLY A 110 0.79 3.00 -3.75
CA GLY A 110 -0.48 2.35 -3.42
C GLY A 110 -1.18 1.62 -4.56
N GLY A 111 -0.52 1.44 -5.72
CA GLY A 111 -1.08 0.73 -6.88
C GLY A 111 -1.32 1.64 -8.09
N LEU A 112 -1.94 1.09 -9.16
CA LEU A 112 -2.03 1.70 -10.50
C LEU A 112 -2.64 3.11 -10.54
N LYS A 113 -3.51 3.45 -9.60
CA LYS A 113 -4.13 4.78 -9.52
C LYS A 113 -3.27 5.80 -8.75
N CYS A 114 -2.16 5.36 -8.14
CA CYS A 114 -1.33 6.18 -7.27
C CYS A 114 -0.16 6.78 -8.06
N LYS A 115 -0.10 8.11 -8.17
CA LYS A 115 0.95 8.82 -8.91
C LYS A 115 2.28 8.98 -8.15
N LEU A 116 2.32 8.69 -6.84
CA LEU A 116 3.46 9.05 -5.98
C LEU A 116 4.79 8.42 -6.42
N SER A 117 4.81 7.11 -6.72
CA SER A 117 6.02 6.43 -7.22
C SER A 117 6.51 6.98 -8.54
N HIS A 118 5.59 7.31 -9.46
CA HIS A 118 5.93 7.90 -10.77
C HIS A 118 6.51 9.30 -10.63
N LYS A 119 5.93 10.14 -9.77
CA LYS A 119 6.46 11.47 -9.45
C LYS A 119 7.87 11.37 -8.84
N SER A 120 8.06 10.49 -7.84
CA SER A 120 9.37 10.29 -7.21
C SER A 120 10.41 9.75 -8.19
N ALA A 121 10.05 8.83 -9.08
CA ALA A 121 10.94 8.30 -10.12
C ALA A 121 11.38 9.41 -11.10
N LYS A 122 10.45 10.27 -11.54
CA LYS A 122 10.78 11.44 -12.38
C LYS A 122 11.76 12.39 -11.68
N LYS A 123 11.55 12.66 -10.38
CA LYS A 123 12.47 13.47 -9.57
C LYS A 123 13.87 12.83 -9.49
N ALA A 124 13.95 11.52 -9.24
CA ALA A 124 15.22 10.81 -9.21
C ALA A 124 15.96 10.85 -10.55
N ALA A 125 15.24 10.63 -11.66
CA ALA A 125 15.83 10.74 -13.01
C ALA A 125 16.35 12.17 -13.28
N ALA A 126 15.63 13.20 -12.85
CA ALA A 126 16.07 14.60 -12.95
C ALA A 126 17.34 14.90 -12.12
N LEU A 127 17.59 14.11 -11.04
CA LEU A 127 18.84 14.17 -10.26
C LEU A 127 20.00 13.36 -10.90
N GLY A 128 19.79 12.81 -12.11
CA GLY A 128 20.83 12.09 -12.87
C GLY A 128 20.89 10.59 -12.60
N TYR A 129 19.91 9.98 -11.88
CA TYR A 129 19.86 8.52 -11.76
C TYR A 129 19.43 7.90 -13.09
N THR A 130 20.21 6.94 -13.58
CA THR A 130 20.04 6.34 -14.92
C THR A 130 19.28 5.02 -14.88
N ASN A 131 19.21 4.35 -13.73
CA ASN A 131 18.56 3.04 -13.58
C ASN A 131 17.39 3.12 -12.60
N VAL A 132 16.34 3.82 -13.02
CA VAL A 132 15.13 4.06 -12.23
C VAL A 132 13.98 3.24 -12.79
N LYS A 133 13.30 2.46 -11.92
CA LYS A 133 12.15 1.62 -12.23
C LYS A 133 10.96 2.00 -11.37
N VAL A 134 9.74 1.75 -11.88
CA VAL A 134 8.52 1.90 -11.10
C VAL A 134 7.73 0.59 -11.08
N PHE A 135 7.47 0.09 -9.90
CA PHE A 135 6.50 -0.96 -9.65
C PHE A 135 5.11 -0.31 -9.49
N ALA A 136 4.43 -0.12 -10.63
CA ALA A 136 3.18 0.66 -10.70
C ALA A 136 2.01 -0.02 -9.97
N GLU A 137 1.94 -1.35 -9.99
CA GLU A 137 0.92 -2.11 -9.26
C GLU A 137 1.11 -2.01 -7.73
N GLY A 138 2.31 -1.72 -7.28
CA GLY A 138 2.64 -1.31 -5.93
C GLY A 138 2.40 -2.35 -4.83
N TYR A 139 2.35 -1.84 -3.61
CA TYR A 139 2.22 -2.65 -2.40
C TYR A 139 1.01 -3.62 -2.40
N PRO A 140 -0.19 -3.25 -2.88
CA PRO A 140 -1.33 -4.18 -2.88
C PRO A 140 -1.09 -5.44 -3.73
N THR A 141 -0.44 -5.32 -4.89
CA THR A 141 -0.12 -6.48 -5.73
C THR A 141 0.99 -7.33 -5.10
N TYR A 142 2.01 -6.70 -4.48
CA TYR A 142 3.00 -7.43 -3.69
C TYR A 142 2.35 -8.32 -2.62
N MET A 143 1.37 -7.77 -1.88
CA MET A 143 0.69 -8.50 -0.79
C MET A 143 -0.25 -9.63 -1.28
N LYS A 144 -0.67 -9.62 -2.54
CA LYS A 144 -1.49 -10.71 -3.14
C LYS A 144 -0.68 -11.93 -3.52
N VAL A 145 0.63 -11.81 -3.63
CA VAL A 145 1.49 -12.96 -3.97
C VAL A 145 1.62 -13.88 -2.75
N ALA A 146 1.28 -15.15 -2.95
CA ALA A 146 1.35 -16.14 -1.88
C ALA A 146 2.79 -16.25 -1.30
N GLY A 147 2.89 -16.30 -0.01
CA GLY A 147 4.19 -16.35 0.70
C GLY A 147 4.84 -15.01 0.98
N ASN A 148 4.32 -13.92 0.42
CA ASN A 148 4.77 -12.58 0.77
C ASN A 148 4.24 -12.14 2.14
N TYR A 149 5.00 -11.27 2.77
CA TYR A 149 4.69 -10.70 4.08
C TYR A 149 5.19 -9.26 4.13
N PRO A 150 4.55 -8.38 4.92
CA PRO A 150 5.02 -7.02 5.12
C PRO A 150 6.11 -6.93 6.16
N GLU A 151 7.00 -5.95 6.01
CA GLU A 151 7.76 -5.40 7.12
C GLU A 151 6.95 -4.31 7.83
N VAL A 152 7.23 -4.15 9.14
CA VAL A 152 6.65 -3.10 9.98
C VAL A 152 7.74 -2.32 10.69
N SER A 153 7.46 -1.07 11.04
CA SER A 153 8.40 -0.20 11.73
C SER A 153 8.42 -0.42 13.25
N VAL A 154 9.38 0.19 13.93
CA VAL A 154 9.47 0.16 15.40
C VAL A 154 8.28 0.86 16.06
N GLU A 155 7.77 1.94 15.48
CA GLU A 155 6.59 2.68 15.95
C GLU A 155 5.34 1.78 15.93
N TRP A 156 5.18 1.00 14.88
CA TRP A 156 4.07 0.06 14.79
C TRP A 156 4.19 -1.02 15.88
N VAL A 157 5.34 -1.65 16.03
CA VAL A 157 5.56 -2.69 17.08
C VAL A 157 5.32 -2.11 18.47
N LYS A 158 5.85 -0.92 18.74
CA LYS A 158 5.62 -0.23 20.02
C LYS A 158 4.13 -0.01 20.27
N LYS A 159 3.40 0.52 19.30
CA LYS A 159 1.96 0.75 19.40
C LYS A 159 1.18 -0.55 19.66
N GLN A 160 1.57 -1.68 19.03
CA GLN A 160 0.91 -2.96 19.32
C GLN A 160 1.13 -3.40 20.77
N ILE A 161 2.35 -3.28 21.29
CA ILE A 161 2.68 -3.62 22.68
C ILE A 161 1.94 -2.69 23.65
N ASP A 162 2.01 -1.38 23.44
CA ASP A 162 1.38 -0.38 24.31
C ASP A 162 -0.16 -0.56 24.36
N ASN A 163 -0.77 -0.99 23.26
CA ASN A 163 -2.21 -1.27 23.17
C ASN A 163 -2.60 -2.71 23.57
N ASN A 164 -1.67 -3.52 24.07
CA ASN A 164 -1.89 -4.93 24.43
C ASN A 164 -2.57 -5.75 23.30
N ILE A 165 -2.18 -5.49 22.05
CA ILE A 165 -2.74 -6.23 20.91
C ILE A 165 -2.38 -7.70 21.02
N ASP A 166 -3.36 -8.57 20.80
CA ASP A 166 -3.21 -10.00 20.87
C ASP A 166 -2.36 -10.55 19.71
N MET A 167 -1.04 -10.52 19.88
CA MET A 167 -0.04 -11.00 18.92
C MET A 167 1.00 -11.90 19.60
N VAL A 168 1.72 -12.67 18.80
CA VAL A 168 2.93 -13.38 19.24
C VAL A 168 4.15 -12.70 18.60
N LEU A 169 4.92 -12.03 19.43
CA LEU A 169 6.20 -11.43 19.03
C LEU A 169 7.30 -12.47 19.18
N VAL A 170 8.01 -12.77 18.08
CA VAL A 170 8.98 -13.88 18.02
C VAL A 170 10.39 -13.36 17.81
N ASP A 171 11.26 -13.64 18.77
CA ASP A 171 12.70 -13.40 18.63
C ASP A 171 13.39 -14.59 17.95
N SER A 172 13.85 -14.38 16.73
CA SER A 172 14.54 -15.39 15.92
C SER A 172 16.06 -15.49 16.21
N ARG A 173 16.58 -14.68 17.14
CA ARG A 173 18.00 -14.66 17.52
C ARG A 173 18.36 -15.86 18.42
N PRO A 174 19.65 -16.25 18.50
CA PRO A 174 20.10 -17.28 19.44
C PRO A 174 19.74 -16.95 20.89
N LYS A 175 19.09 -17.90 21.59
CA LYS A 175 18.56 -17.68 22.94
C LYS A 175 19.63 -17.18 23.91
N ARG A 176 20.63 -18.01 24.24
CA ARG A 176 21.66 -17.72 25.27
C ARG A 176 22.53 -16.51 24.96
N LYS A 177 22.89 -16.32 23.67
CA LYS A 177 23.82 -15.24 23.24
C LYS A 177 23.16 -13.89 23.06
N LYS A 178 21.83 -13.85 22.80
CA LYS A 178 21.10 -12.63 22.42
C LYS A 178 19.80 -12.42 23.20
N PHE A 179 18.86 -13.36 23.18
CA PHE A 179 17.56 -13.21 23.86
C PHE A 179 17.71 -13.01 25.37
N ASP A 180 18.46 -13.89 26.05
CA ASP A 180 18.66 -13.84 27.49
C ASP A 180 19.42 -12.58 27.96
N LYS A 181 20.13 -11.90 27.04
CA LYS A 181 20.83 -10.63 27.31
C LYS A 181 19.97 -9.39 27.07
N GLY A 182 18.77 -9.56 26.51
CA GLY A 182 17.80 -8.52 26.26
C GLY A 182 16.95 -8.82 25.02
N HIS A 183 15.65 -8.64 25.19
CA HIS A 183 14.64 -8.87 24.15
C HIS A 183 13.52 -7.82 24.27
N ILE A 184 12.66 -7.77 23.27
CA ILE A 184 11.47 -6.93 23.31
C ILE A 184 10.48 -7.52 24.31
N PRO A 185 9.85 -6.72 25.19
CA PRO A 185 8.85 -7.21 26.13
C PRO A 185 7.80 -8.10 25.47
N THR A 186 7.34 -9.14 26.13
CA THR A 186 6.39 -10.14 25.66
C THR A 186 6.89 -11.10 24.56
N ALA A 187 8.12 -10.91 24.06
CA ALA A 187 8.63 -11.75 22.98
C ALA A 187 8.90 -13.20 23.44
N VAL A 188 8.58 -14.13 22.55
CA VAL A 188 8.90 -15.55 22.69
C VAL A 188 10.21 -15.86 21.98
N SER A 189 11.13 -16.53 22.66
CA SER A 189 12.37 -17.01 22.01
C SER A 189 12.08 -18.24 21.15
N LEU A 190 12.24 -18.08 19.84
CA LEU A 190 12.19 -19.16 18.87
C LEU A 190 13.33 -18.95 17.85
N PRO A 191 14.58 -19.33 18.22
CA PRO A 191 15.72 -19.16 17.34
C PRO A 191 15.53 -19.88 15.99
N ASP A 192 15.87 -19.22 14.89
CA ASP A 192 15.67 -19.77 13.52
C ASP A 192 16.34 -21.16 13.36
N MET A 193 17.51 -21.36 13.98
CA MET A 193 18.22 -22.66 13.94
C MET A 193 17.47 -23.80 14.63
N TYR A 194 16.57 -23.50 15.56
CA TYR A 194 15.76 -24.47 16.30
C TYR A 194 14.28 -24.41 15.89
N PHE A 195 13.94 -23.63 14.89
CA PHE A 195 12.55 -23.38 14.48
C PHE A 195 11.75 -24.68 14.33
N ASP A 196 12.27 -25.65 13.56
CA ASP A 196 11.55 -26.90 13.27
C ASP A 196 11.35 -27.78 14.51
N LYS A 197 12.28 -27.73 15.45
CA LYS A 197 12.19 -28.45 16.74
C LYS A 197 11.23 -27.79 17.72
N GLU A 198 11.15 -26.45 17.68
CA GLU A 198 10.44 -25.67 18.67
C GLU A 198 9.17 -24.99 18.10
N LYS A 199 8.77 -25.29 16.87
CA LYS A 199 7.61 -24.68 16.18
C LYS A 199 6.29 -24.80 16.95
N ARG A 200 6.19 -25.76 17.91
CA ARG A 200 5.05 -25.86 18.85
C ARG A 200 4.85 -24.62 19.75
N LYS A 201 5.84 -23.72 19.82
CA LYS A 201 5.72 -22.43 20.49
C LYS A 201 4.87 -21.43 19.72
N LEU A 202 4.64 -21.68 18.42
CA LEU A 202 3.72 -20.89 17.62
C LEU A 202 2.27 -21.28 17.96
N PRO A 203 1.32 -20.34 17.84
CA PRO A 203 -0.08 -20.62 18.11
C PRO A 203 -0.65 -21.65 17.12
N THR A 204 -1.66 -22.39 17.56
CA THR A 204 -2.43 -23.30 16.70
C THR A 204 -3.32 -22.54 15.73
N ASP A 205 -3.85 -21.39 16.15
CA ASP A 205 -4.58 -20.48 15.28
C ASP A 205 -3.66 -19.89 14.21
N LYS A 206 -3.95 -20.21 12.94
CA LYS A 206 -3.15 -19.81 11.80
C LYS A 206 -3.36 -18.35 11.38
N ASN A 207 -4.44 -17.72 11.83
CA ASN A 207 -4.72 -16.31 11.60
C ASN A 207 -4.17 -15.40 12.71
N LYS A 208 -3.63 -15.97 13.77
CA LYS A 208 -3.01 -15.20 14.86
C LYS A 208 -1.88 -14.34 14.31
N LEU A 209 -1.85 -13.07 14.71
CA LEU A 209 -0.80 -12.15 14.32
C LEU A 209 0.57 -12.62 14.87
N LEU A 210 1.50 -12.90 13.97
CA LEU A 210 2.89 -13.24 14.27
C LEU A 210 3.81 -12.11 13.79
N VAL A 211 4.69 -11.63 14.67
CA VAL A 211 5.68 -10.62 14.31
C VAL A 211 7.07 -11.17 14.62
N PHE A 212 7.86 -11.41 13.58
CA PHE A 212 9.21 -11.93 13.73
C PHE A 212 10.23 -10.79 13.72
N TYR A 213 11.20 -10.83 14.63
CA TYR A 213 12.32 -9.89 14.61
C TYR A 213 13.66 -10.59 14.88
N CYS A 214 14.75 -9.89 14.58
CA CYS A 214 16.10 -10.36 14.90
C CYS A 214 17.09 -9.22 15.22
N GLY A 215 18.31 -9.26 14.70
CA GLY A 215 19.41 -8.35 15.06
C GLY A 215 19.52 -7.09 14.23
N GLY A 216 18.49 -6.71 13.46
CA GLY A 216 18.50 -5.53 12.58
C GLY A 216 18.63 -5.87 11.10
N PHE A 217 18.66 -4.86 10.24
CA PHE A 217 18.60 -4.96 8.76
C PHE A 217 19.65 -5.87 8.11
N LYS A 218 20.77 -6.13 8.77
CA LYS A 218 21.79 -7.09 8.27
C LYS A 218 21.51 -8.55 8.65
N CYS A 219 20.45 -8.80 9.44
CA CYS A 219 20.13 -10.11 9.99
C CYS A 219 18.94 -10.76 9.28
N LYS A 220 19.16 -11.85 8.59
CA LYS A 220 18.12 -12.57 7.82
C LYS A 220 17.29 -13.59 8.63
N LEU A 221 17.55 -13.75 9.95
CA LEU A 221 16.91 -14.82 10.76
C LEU A 221 15.39 -14.63 10.87
N SER A 222 14.90 -13.42 11.12
CA SER A 222 13.46 -13.12 11.20
C SER A 222 12.74 -13.42 9.88
N HIS A 223 13.34 -13.08 8.74
CA HIS A 223 12.79 -13.37 7.41
C HIS A 223 12.72 -14.87 7.14
N LYS A 224 13.76 -15.64 7.52
CA LYS A 224 13.74 -17.10 7.41
C LYS A 224 12.65 -17.72 8.26
N SER A 225 12.56 -17.31 9.55
CA SER A 225 11.52 -17.81 10.46
C SER A 225 10.12 -17.45 10.00
N ALA A 226 9.90 -16.24 9.48
CA ALA A 226 8.62 -15.83 8.91
C ALA A 226 8.20 -16.70 7.73
N LYS A 227 9.11 -16.97 6.78
CA LYS A 227 8.84 -17.89 5.65
C LYS A 227 8.51 -19.30 6.13
N LYS A 228 9.19 -19.82 7.14
CA LYS A 228 8.89 -21.12 7.73
C LYS A 228 7.49 -21.13 8.38
N ALA A 229 7.10 -20.07 9.09
CA ALA A 229 5.77 -19.96 9.67
C ALA A 229 4.66 -19.92 8.59
N ILE A 230 4.88 -19.17 7.51
CA ILE A 230 3.96 -19.14 6.36
C ILE A 230 3.83 -20.52 5.72
N ALA A 231 4.94 -21.24 5.54
CA ALA A 231 4.93 -22.62 5.03
C ALA A 231 4.18 -23.61 5.93
N LEU A 232 4.04 -23.30 7.25
CA LEU A 232 3.20 -24.02 8.20
C LEU A 232 1.72 -23.57 8.17
N GLY A 233 1.34 -22.69 7.23
CA GLY A 233 -0.03 -22.21 7.02
C GLY A 233 -0.42 -20.98 7.84
N HIS A 234 0.51 -20.30 8.53
CA HIS A 234 0.19 -19.03 9.16
C HIS A 234 -0.02 -17.94 8.13
N THR A 235 -1.16 -17.23 8.21
CA THR A 235 -1.62 -16.26 7.21
C THR A 235 -1.38 -14.81 7.61
N ASN A 236 -1.21 -14.52 8.90
CA ASN A 236 -1.01 -13.15 9.42
C ASN A 236 0.41 -13.00 9.99
N VAL A 237 1.39 -12.97 9.10
CA VAL A 237 2.82 -12.91 9.45
C VAL A 237 3.41 -11.57 9.03
N LYS A 238 4.14 -10.94 9.92
CA LYS A 238 4.90 -9.69 9.69
C LYS A 238 6.34 -9.86 10.15
N VAL A 239 7.23 -9.00 9.62
CA VAL A 239 8.63 -8.95 10.04
C VAL A 239 8.98 -7.53 10.51
N PHE A 240 9.69 -7.44 11.60
CA PHE A 240 10.29 -6.21 12.11
C PHE A 240 11.80 -6.27 11.87
N SER A 241 12.25 -5.85 10.67
CA SER A 241 13.64 -6.01 10.21
C SER A 241 14.63 -5.12 10.94
N ALA A 242 14.22 -3.92 11.36
CA ALA A 242 15.06 -3.06 12.20
C ALA A 242 15.37 -3.71 13.57
N GLY A 243 14.55 -4.65 14.03
CA GLY A 243 14.78 -5.59 15.09
C GLY A 243 15.09 -4.99 16.46
N TYR A 244 15.75 -5.80 17.31
CA TYR A 244 16.06 -5.41 18.68
C TYR A 244 16.90 -4.13 18.81
N PRO A 245 17.87 -3.82 17.93
CA PRO A 245 18.62 -2.57 18.04
C PRO A 245 17.74 -1.33 17.92
N ALA A 246 16.81 -1.30 16.95
CA ALA A 246 15.89 -0.18 16.80
C ALA A 246 14.89 -0.10 17.96
N TRP A 247 14.39 -1.23 18.45
CA TRP A 247 13.59 -1.26 19.68
C TRP A 247 14.34 -0.64 20.85
N LYS A 248 15.56 -1.09 21.12
CA LYS A 248 16.38 -0.58 22.24
C LYS A 248 16.62 0.94 22.13
N ALA A 249 16.86 1.44 20.94
CA ALA A 249 17.01 2.88 20.70
C ALA A 249 15.70 3.66 20.95
N SER A 250 14.54 3.07 20.64
CA SER A 250 13.24 3.74 20.76
C SER A 250 12.68 3.84 22.17
N VAL A 251 13.09 2.97 23.09
CA VAL A 251 12.60 2.99 24.49
C VAL A 251 13.36 3.96 25.42
N GLY A 252 14.38 4.66 24.88
CA GLY A 252 15.13 5.70 25.61
C GLY A 252 14.51 7.11 25.52
N GLY A 253 13.41 7.33 24.81
CA GLY A 253 12.74 8.63 24.63
C GLY A 253 11.23 8.54 24.90
N GLY A 254 10.76 9.39 25.80
CA GLY A 254 9.41 9.33 26.36
C GLY A 254 8.24 9.65 25.41
N ALA A 255 7.06 9.16 25.80
CA ALA A 255 5.79 9.27 25.08
C ALA A 255 4.93 10.45 25.53
N VAL A 256 4.04 10.94 24.65
CA VAL A 256 3.02 11.95 24.95
C VAL A 256 1.62 11.44 24.59
N ALA A 257 0.65 11.71 25.47
CA ALA A 257 -0.74 11.24 25.40
C ALA A 257 -1.70 12.23 24.67
N GLN A 258 -2.84 11.75 24.20
CA GLN A 258 -3.87 12.53 23.48
C GLN A 258 -5.24 12.54 24.16
N THR A 259 -5.99 13.63 23.97
CA THR A 259 -7.36 13.82 24.41
C THR A 259 -8.30 14.12 23.22
N ALA A 260 -9.61 13.82 23.39
CA ALA A 260 -10.64 13.75 22.37
C ALA A 260 -11.40 15.07 22.11
N ALA A 261 -11.98 15.22 20.90
CA ALA A 261 -13.02 16.19 20.57
C ALA A 261 -14.16 15.54 19.76
N ALA A 262 -15.39 15.89 20.14
CA ALA A 262 -16.62 15.21 19.75
C ALA A 262 -17.29 15.76 18.48
N ARG A 263 -17.84 14.90 17.69
CA ARG A 263 -18.97 14.91 16.73
C ARG A 263 -18.71 14.17 15.41
N VAL A 264 -17.47 13.91 15.03
CA VAL A 264 -17.16 13.02 13.88
C VAL A 264 -17.01 11.60 14.40
N LYS A 265 -17.70 10.63 13.80
CA LYS A 265 -17.49 9.23 14.13
C LYS A 265 -16.12 8.80 13.61
N PRO A 266 -15.20 8.37 14.47
CA PRO A 266 -13.87 7.94 14.05
C PRO A 266 -13.95 6.63 13.26
N GLY A 267 -13.05 6.48 12.29
CA GLY A 267 -12.81 5.24 11.57
C GLY A 267 -11.89 4.28 12.33
N ALA A 268 -11.43 3.23 11.66
CA ALA A 268 -10.57 2.21 12.25
C ALA A 268 -9.15 2.69 12.51
N GLU A 269 -8.67 3.67 11.74
CA GLU A 269 -7.32 4.20 11.83
C GLU A 269 -7.28 5.53 12.57
N GLU A 270 -6.17 5.83 13.23
CA GLU A 270 -5.98 7.11 13.94
C GLU A 270 -6.20 8.30 13.01
N GLY A 271 -7.10 9.21 13.42
CA GLY A 271 -7.47 10.38 12.63
C GLY A 271 -8.35 10.10 11.42
N SER A 272 -8.68 8.83 11.12
CA SER A 272 -9.62 8.52 10.05
C SER A 272 -11.06 8.79 10.48
N ILE A 273 -11.93 9.07 9.49
CA ILE A 273 -13.37 9.16 9.65
C ILE A 273 -14.01 7.82 9.26
N ASP A 274 -15.06 7.40 9.99
CA ASP A 274 -15.85 6.21 9.63
C ASP A 274 -16.46 6.37 8.23
N ILE A 275 -16.30 5.35 7.38
CA ILE A 275 -16.66 5.42 5.96
C ILE A 275 -18.17 5.64 5.77
N GLU A 276 -19.01 4.94 6.55
CA GLU A 276 -20.47 5.06 6.43
C GLU A 276 -20.94 6.43 6.98
N PHE A 277 -20.35 6.89 8.08
CA PHE A 277 -20.61 8.24 8.60
C PHE A 277 -20.22 9.31 7.58
N PHE A 278 -19.04 9.20 6.95
CA PHE A 278 -18.60 10.12 5.90
C PHE A 278 -19.57 10.14 4.72
N LYS A 279 -19.94 8.96 4.21
CA LYS A 279 -20.87 8.80 3.09
C LYS A 279 -22.23 9.42 3.39
N ALA A 280 -22.78 9.14 4.57
CA ALA A 280 -24.06 9.70 5.01
C ALA A 280 -23.97 11.23 5.14
N THR A 281 -22.89 11.75 5.71
CA THR A 281 -22.70 13.19 5.92
C THR A 281 -22.56 13.94 4.61
N VAL A 282 -21.72 13.44 3.67
CA VAL A 282 -21.50 14.08 2.36
C VAL A 282 -22.78 14.07 1.52
N ASN A 283 -23.60 13.03 1.62
CA ASN A 283 -24.85 12.95 0.87
C ASN A 283 -25.98 13.83 1.44
N ASN A 284 -26.03 14.02 2.76
CA ASN A 284 -27.18 14.66 3.43
C ASN A 284 -26.89 16.07 3.98
N SER A 285 -25.65 16.35 4.39
CA SER A 285 -25.28 17.58 5.07
C SER A 285 -23.78 17.93 4.85
N PRO A 286 -23.34 18.04 3.59
CA PRO A 286 -21.90 18.23 3.29
C PRO A 286 -21.33 19.52 3.88
N GLU A 287 -22.17 20.50 4.14
CA GLU A 287 -21.79 21.82 4.70
C GLU A 287 -21.28 21.77 6.15
N VAL A 288 -21.50 20.65 6.86
CA VAL A 288 -21.00 20.51 8.25
C VAL A 288 -19.52 20.14 8.30
N LEU A 289 -18.92 19.78 7.16
CA LEU A 289 -17.52 19.45 7.00
C LEU A 289 -16.81 20.47 6.11
N HIS A 290 -15.53 20.67 6.34
CA HIS A 290 -14.59 21.24 5.35
C HIS A 290 -13.94 20.07 4.60
N LEU A 291 -14.43 19.79 3.39
CA LEU A 291 -13.84 18.78 2.53
C LEU A 291 -12.68 19.36 1.74
N ILE A 292 -11.50 18.77 1.89
CA ILE A 292 -10.30 19.17 1.15
C ILE A 292 -9.84 17.97 0.31
N ASP A 293 -9.96 18.13 -1.01
CA ASP A 293 -9.47 17.16 -1.98
C ASP A 293 -7.98 17.42 -2.22
N VAL A 294 -7.15 16.48 -1.76
CA VAL A 294 -5.69 16.61 -1.83
C VAL A 294 -5.08 15.89 -3.02
N ARG A 295 -5.91 15.56 -4.02
CA ARG A 295 -5.44 15.08 -5.30
C ARG A 295 -4.85 16.22 -6.13
N ASP A 296 -4.09 15.86 -7.16
CA ASP A 296 -3.57 16.83 -8.11
C ASP A 296 -4.70 17.59 -8.82
N ALA A 297 -4.43 18.78 -9.32
CA ALA A 297 -5.43 19.63 -9.95
C ALA A 297 -6.07 18.99 -11.19
N ASP A 298 -5.32 18.20 -11.95
CA ASP A 298 -5.82 17.46 -13.10
C ASP A 298 -6.78 16.32 -12.68
N GLU A 299 -6.51 15.63 -11.58
CA GLU A 299 -7.41 14.63 -11.01
C GLU A 299 -8.70 15.28 -10.48
N TYR A 300 -8.56 16.42 -9.78
CA TYR A 300 -9.70 17.19 -9.29
C TYR A 300 -10.61 17.64 -10.43
N ALA A 301 -10.03 18.11 -11.55
CA ALA A 301 -10.76 18.56 -12.73
C ALA A 301 -11.57 17.45 -13.42
N THR A 302 -11.20 16.17 -13.24
CA THR A 302 -11.99 15.04 -13.77
C THR A 302 -13.29 14.80 -13.01
N GLY A 303 -13.39 15.32 -11.78
CA GLY A 303 -14.54 15.23 -10.87
C GLY A 303 -14.11 15.26 -9.42
N SER A 304 -14.85 15.97 -8.60
CA SER A 304 -14.70 16.01 -7.15
C SER A 304 -16.05 16.15 -6.45
N LEU A 305 -16.06 15.97 -5.12
CA LEU A 305 -17.27 16.19 -4.33
C LEU A 305 -17.65 17.67 -4.38
N LYS A 306 -18.95 17.97 -4.54
CA LYS A 306 -19.46 19.33 -4.79
C LYS A 306 -19.04 20.38 -3.75
N SER A 307 -18.81 19.96 -2.51
CA SER A 307 -18.38 20.83 -1.41
C SER A 307 -16.89 20.81 -1.12
N ALA A 308 -16.10 20.02 -1.87
CA ALA A 308 -14.67 19.93 -1.68
C ALA A 308 -13.93 21.07 -2.37
N ILE A 309 -12.92 21.62 -1.69
CA ILE A 309 -11.93 22.51 -2.29
C ILE A 309 -10.66 21.71 -2.61
N ASN A 310 -9.98 22.08 -3.68
CA ASN A 310 -8.72 21.42 -4.03
C ASN A 310 -7.53 22.13 -3.41
N ILE A 311 -6.76 21.38 -2.65
CA ILE A 311 -5.43 21.77 -2.16
C ILE A 311 -4.55 20.53 -2.36
N PRO A 312 -3.81 20.44 -3.46
CA PRO A 312 -2.90 19.30 -3.68
C PRO A 312 -1.99 19.07 -2.49
N VAL A 313 -1.72 17.81 -2.15
CA VAL A 313 -0.89 17.47 -0.97
C VAL A 313 0.49 18.12 -1.02
N ASP A 314 1.05 18.30 -2.22
CA ASP A 314 2.34 18.94 -2.43
C ASP A 314 2.32 20.44 -2.07
N ASP A 315 1.15 21.11 -2.17
CA ASP A 315 0.96 22.53 -1.84
C ASP A 315 0.47 22.76 -0.40
N LEU A 316 0.03 21.69 0.28
CA LEU A 316 -0.70 21.79 1.54
C LEU A 316 0.16 22.40 2.67
N GLU A 317 1.46 22.05 2.74
CA GLU A 317 2.36 22.57 3.80
C GLU A 317 2.29 24.10 3.88
N SER A 318 2.32 24.78 2.74
CA SER A 318 2.26 26.26 2.66
C SER A 318 0.91 26.86 3.08
N LYS A 319 -0.15 26.05 3.10
CA LYS A 319 -1.53 26.48 3.38
C LYS A 319 -2.04 26.07 4.75
N ILE A 320 -1.32 25.22 5.48
CA ILE A 320 -1.75 24.73 6.79
C ILE A 320 -2.03 25.85 7.79
N ALA A 321 -1.22 26.92 7.78
CA ALA A 321 -1.41 28.05 8.69
C ALA A 321 -2.78 28.74 8.49
N THR A 322 -3.37 28.68 7.31
CA THR A 322 -4.61 29.34 6.94
C THR A 322 -5.84 28.42 6.93
N LEU A 323 -5.67 27.13 7.25
CA LEU A 323 -6.79 26.21 7.30
C LEU A 323 -7.84 26.65 8.32
N PRO A 324 -9.14 26.60 7.96
CA PRO A 324 -10.21 27.03 8.86
C PRO A 324 -10.37 26.06 10.03
N ALA A 325 -10.65 26.58 11.23
CA ALA A 325 -10.80 25.77 12.45
C ALA A 325 -12.26 25.68 12.94
N ASN A 326 -13.22 26.31 12.24
CA ASN A 326 -14.60 26.46 12.68
C ASN A 326 -15.50 25.23 12.41
N LYS A 327 -15.04 24.28 11.61
CA LYS A 327 -15.70 23.01 11.30
C LYS A 327 -14.69 21.89 11.21
N PRO A 328 -15.10 20.61 11.35
CA PRO A 328 -14.22 19.48 11.10
C PRO A 328 -13.67 19.51 9.66
N ILE A 329 -12.37 19.40 9.52
CA ILE A 329 -11.70 19.22 8.23
C ILE A 329 -11.61 17.73 7.92
N VAL A 330 -11.97 17.34 6.70
CA VAL A 330 -11.76 15.97 6.21
C VAL A 330 -10.99 16.02 4.91
N PHE A 331 -9.78 15.49 4.94
CA PHE A 331 -8.98 15.30 3.74
C PHE A 331 -9.45 14.06 2.96
N ILE A 332 -9.56 14.21 1.64
CA ILE A 332 -9.97 13.13 0.72
C ILE A 332 -8.98 12.99 -0.43
N CYS A 333 -8.80 11.75 -0.91
CA CYS A 333 -8.06 11.46 -2.12
C CYS A 333 -8.55 10.14 -2.74
N GLY A 334 -7.91 9.65 -3.80
CA GLY A 334 -8.33 8.42 -4.49
C GLY A 334 -8.07 7.11 -3.74
N THR A 335 -7.15 7.07 -2.77
CA THR A 335 -6.66 5.81 -2.16
C THR A 335 -6.48 5.85 -0.64
N GLY A 336 -6.84 6.95 0.01
CA GLY A 336 -6.57 7.15 1.44
C GLY A 336 -5.10 7.54 1.78
N ALA A 337 -4.16 7.42 0.84
CA ALA A 337 -2.75 7.68 1.10
C ALA A 337 -2.46 9.16 1.31
N ARG A 338 -2.70 10.01 0.31
CA ARG A 338 -2.46 11.46 0.38
C ARG A 338 -3.32 12.14 1.43
N SER A 339 -4.58 11.69 1.62
CA SER A 339 -5.46 12.21 2.68
C SER A 339 -4.92 11.91 4.09
N GLY A 340 -4.39 10.70 4.32
CA GLY A 340 -3.73 10.35 5.56
C GLY A 340 -2.44 11.14 5.80
N GLU A 341 -1.62 11.35 4.76
CA GLU A 341 -0.44 12.20 4.83
C GLU A 341 -0.80 13.64 5.24
N SER A 342 -1.84 14.19 4.60
CA SER A 342 -2.34 15.53 4.90
C SER A 342 -2.78 15.68 6.35
N PHE A 343 -3.46 14.69 6.91
CA PHE A 343 -3.83 14.66 8.32
C PHE A 343 -2.59 14.74 9.22
N TYR A 344 -1.59 13.89 9.02
CA TYR A 344 -0.40 13.89 9.85
C TYR A 344 0.46 15.14 9.66
N MET A 345 0.50 15.71 8.46
CA MET A 345 1.16 16.99 8.20
C MET A 345 0.55 18.12 9.04
N VAL A 346 -0.80 18.18 9.15
CA VAL A 346 -1.47 19.15 10.03
C VAL A 346 -1.17 18.85 11.49
N GLN A 347 -1.16 17.57 11.92
CA GLN A 347 -0.83 17.24 13.31
C GLN A 347 0.61 17.60 13.69
N ASP A 348 1.54 17.55 12.75
CA ASP A 348 2.95 17.90 12.98
C ASP A 348 3.15 19.43 13.01
N LEU A 349 2.48 20.19 12.14
CA LEU A 349 2.68 21.63 11.97
C LEU A 349 1.69 22.51 12.77
N ARG A 350 0.49 21.98 13.05
CA ARG A 350 -0.56 22.66 13.85
C ARG A 350 -1.21 21.67 14.84
N PRO A 351 -0.47 21.18 15.84
CA PRO A 351 -0.95 20.18 16.79
C PRO A 351 -2.16 20.61 17.64
N GLU A 352 -2.46 21.89 17.69
CA GLU A 352 -3.65 22.44 18.36
C GLU A 352 -4.95 22.18 17.57
N MET A 353 -4.88 21.91 16.25
CA MET A 353 -6.06 21.61 15.44
C MET A 353 -6.53 20.16 15.67
N LYS A 354 -7.52 19.98 16.55
CA LYS A 354 -8.03 18.66 16.93
C LYS A 354 -9.17 18.13 16.04
N ASN A 355 -9.88 19.03 15.33
CA ASN A 355 -10.99 18.68 14.43
C ASN A 355 -10.52 18.42 12.99
N VAL A 356 -9.47 17.63 12.82
CA VAL A 356 -8.91 17.26 11.52
C VAL A 356 -8.97 15.75 11.36
N TYR A 357 -9.47 15.31 10.22
CA TYR A 357 -9.69 13.91 9.90
C TYR A 357 -9.27 13.61 8.46
N TYR A 358 -9.18 12.34 8.10
CA TYR A 358 -8.99 11.91 6.73
C TYR A 358 -9.85 10.70 6.38
N LEU A 359 -10.21 10.56 5.12
CA LEU A 359 -10.88 9.39 4.61
C LEU A 359 -9.85 8.31 4.24
N ASP A 360 -9.84 7.21 4.98
CA ASP A 360 -9.02 6.03 4.69
C ASP A 360 -9.84 5.02 3.87
N ALA A 361 -10.03 5.34 2.58
CA ALA A 361 -10.78 4.52 1.65
C ALA A 361 -10.26 4.70 0.22
N GLU A 362 -10.45 3.69 -0.62
CA GLU A 362 -10.40 3.90 -2.06
C GLU A 362 -11.67 4.63 -2.49
N MET A 363 -11.51 5.76 -3.18
CA MET A 363 -12.61 6.58 -3.66
C MET A 363 -12.51 6.81 -5.16
N THR A 364 -13.58 6.51 -5.87
CA THR A 364 -13.76 6.91 -7.26
C THR A 364 -14.85 7.97 -7.33
N ILE A 365 -14.54 9.13 -7.91
CA ILE A 365 -15.48 10.25 -8.05
C ILE A 365 -15.75 10.46 -9.54
N LYS A 366 -17.03 10.58 -9.91
CA LYS A 366 -17.46 10.89 -11.27
C LYS A 366 -17.56 12.40 -11.48
N LYS A 367 -17.63 12.81 -12.74
CA LYS A 367 -17.76 14.22 -13.13
C LYS A 367 -19.00 14.92 -12.56
N ASP A 368 -20.06 14.17 -12.30
CA ASP A 368 -21.30 14.69 -11.69
C ASP A 368 -21.21 14.84 -10.16
N GLY A 369 -20.08 14.45 -9.55
CA GLY A 369 -19.84 14.46 -8.12
C GLY A 369 -20.37 13.22 -7.39
N SER A 370 -20.96 12.25 -8.09
CA SER A 370 -21.28 10.96 -7.48
C SER A 370 -20.00 10.16 -7.22
N PHE A 371 -20.01 9.34 -6.16
CA PHE A 371 -18.81 8.64 -5.73
C PHE A 371 -19.09 7.24 -5.20
N THR A 372 -18.10 6.40 -5.27
CA THR A 372 -18.07 5.07 -4.63
C THR A 372 -16.90 4.97 -3.68
N LEU A 373 -17.09 4.25 -2.58
CA LEU A 373 -16.08 3.99 -1.56
C LEU A 373 -15.91 2.49 -1.38
N THR A 374 -14.66 2.05 -1.32
CA THR A 374 -14.29 0.69 -0.92
C THR A 374 -13.23 0.79 0.19
N ARG A 375 -13.27 -0.14 1.14
CA ARG A 375 -12.22 -0.20 2.16
C ARG A 375 -10.89 -0.45 1.47
N PRO A 376 -9.79 0.17 1.94
CA PRO A 376 -8.47 -0.18 1.42
C PRO A 376 -8.24 -1.69 1.60
N ALA A 377 -7.62 -2.32 0.62
CA ALA A 377 -7.14 -3.68 0.81
C ALA A 377 -6.14 -3.66 1.99
N SER A 378 -6.49 -4.35 3.07
CA SER A 378 -5.71 -4.46 4.30
C SER A 378 -4.37 -5.14 4.09
#